data_a0e91259bc1a5bacec126ffa945daf09
#
_entry.id   a0e91259bc1a5bacec126ffa945daf09
#
_cell.length_a   1.000
_cell.length_b   1.000
_cell.length_c   1.000
_cell.angle_alpha   90.00
_cell.angle_beta   90.00
_cell.angle_gamma   90.00
#
_symmetry.space_group_name_H-M   'P 1'
#
loop_
_entity.id
_entity.type
_entity.pdbx_description
1 polymer ?
#
loop_
_entity_poly.entity_id
_entity_poly.type
_entity_poly.pdbx_seq_one_letter_code
_entity_poly.pdbx_strand_id
1 'polypeptide(L)'
;MRKKRGAISMKWSEVKNLYPNQFVKFEIVESHEDDKYRYVDDVEVIKVIKNGNKAMKEFIKCKNGQLVYSTANEEIVIEKVKNIRVRMQI
;
A
#
# COMPACT_ATOMS: atom_id res chain seq x y z
N MET A 1 21.62 -6.62 -5.14
CA MET A 1 21.02 -6.46 -5.41
C MET A 1 20.41 -6.36 -5.93
N ARG A 2 20.19 -6.33 -5.88
CA ARG A 2 19.62 -6.20 -6.43
C ARG A 2 18.75 -5.70 -6.70
N LYS A 3 18.51 -5.16 -6.85
CA LYS A 3 17.76 -4.57 -7.15
C LYS A 3 17.13 -4.42 -7.89
N LYS A 4 16.81 -4.13 -7.99
CA LYS A 4 16.06 -3.96 -8.62
C LYS A 4 15.94 -3.50 -9.78
N ARG A 5 15.75 -3.54 -10.51
CA ARG A 5 15.53 -3.33 -11.62
C ARG A 5 14.98 -2.18 -12.07
N GLY A 6 15.22 -1.22 -12.33
CA GLY A 6 14.59 -0.07 -12.85
C GLY A 6 13.51 0.54 -11.98
N ALA A 7 13.18 -0.13 -10.96
CA ALA A 7 12.13 0.31 -10.09
C ALA A 7 12.61 1.43 -9.19
N ILE A 8 11.78 2.43 -9.00
CA ILE A 8 12.15 3.57 -8.17
C ILE A 8 11.16 3.66 -7.03
N SER A 9 11.68 3.66 -5.82
CA SER A 9 10.81 3.84 -4.68
C SER A 9 10.54 5.33 -4.48
N MET A 10 9.36 5.64 -4.00
CA MET A 10 8.91 7.00 -3.78
C MET A 10 8.26 7.11 -2.44
N LYS A 11 8.33 8.29 -1.85
CA LYS A 11 7.58 8.54 -0.63
C LYS A 11 6.12 8.73 -1.00
N TRP A 12 5.25 8.41 -0.06
CA TRP A 12 3.81 8.54 -0.31
C TRP A 12 3.45 9.97 -0.72
N SER A 13 4.11 10.97 -0.12
CA SER A 13 3.85 12.35 -0.47
C SER A 13 4.14 12.63 -1.95
N GLU A 14 5.16 11.98 -2.49
CA GLU A 14 5.48 12.14 -3.90
C GLU A 14 4.44 11.47 -4.78
N VAL A 15 3.97 10.31 -4.36
CA VAL A 15 2.94 9.59 -5.10
C VAL A 15 1.67 10.43 -5.17
N LYS A 16 1.30 11.05 -4.07
CA LYS A 16 0.12 11.91 -4.03
C LYS A 16 0.23 13.09 -4.97
N ASN A 17 1.42 13.64 -5.07
CA ASN A 17 1.64 14.78 -5.96
C ASN A 17 1.55 14.38 -7.43
N LEU A 18 2.05 13.21 -7.76
CA LEU A 18 2.04 12.76 -9.14
C LEU A 18 0.68 12.24 -9.59
N TYR A 19 -0.07 11.65 -8.70
CA TYR A 19 -1.34 11.00 -9.05
C TYR A 19 -2.45 11.42 -8.10
N PRO A 20 -2.82 12.70 -8.12
CA PRO A 20 -3.83 13.19 -7.17
C PRO A 20 -5.21 12.57 -7.40
N ASN A 21 -5.88 12.27 -6.31
CA ASN A 21 -7.25 11.76 -6.34
C ASN A 21 -7.44 10.51 -7.19
N GLN A 22 -6.49 9.60 -7.10
CA GLN A 22 -6.55 8.35 -7.84
C GLN A 22 -6.20 7.19 -6.92
N PHE A 23 -6.53 5.99 -7.37
CA PHE A 23 -6.06 4.80 -6.68
C PHE A 23 -4.75 4.37 -7.30
N VAL A 24 -3.83 3.89 -6.48
CA VAL A 24 -2.58 3.34 -7.00
C VAL A 24 -2.34 1.98 -6.37
N LYS A 25 -1.81 1.08 -7.19
CA LYS A 25 -1.34 -0.22 -6.70
C LYS A 25 0.17 -0.10 -6.56
N PHE A 26 0.68 -0.50 -5.43
CA PHE A 26 2.11 -0.34 -5.16
C PHE A 26 2.66 -1.47 -4.32
N GLU A 27 3.96 -1.58 -4.33
CA GLU A 27 4.66 -2.50 -3.44
C GLU A 27 5.28 -1.69 -2.33
N ILE A 28 5.19 -2.19 -1.11
CA ILE A 28 5.78 -1.53 0.05
C ILE A 28 7.28 -1.79 0.04
N VAL A 29 8.06 -0.72 -0.01
CA VAL A 29 9.51 -0.83 -0.02
C VAL A 29 10.07 -0.64 1.38
N GLU A 30 9.57 0.39 2.08
CA GLU A 30 9.99 0.67 3.44
C GLU A 30 8.81 0.99 4.32
N SER A 31 8.86 0.55 5.54
CA SER A 31 7.80 0.84 6.49
C SER A 31 8.38 0.76 7.89
N HIS A 32 7.67 1.33 8.85
CA HIS A 32 8.03 1.19 10.26
C HIS A 32 6.75 0.90 11.04
N GLU A 33 6.90 0.34 12.22
CA GLU A 33 5.76 -0.11 13.00
C GLU A 33 5.86 0.34 14.44
N ASP A 34 4.70 0.49 15.06
CA ASP A 34 4.66 0.56 16.51
C ASP A 34 3.78 -0.61 16.98
N ASP A 35 3.28 -0.54 18.20
CA ASP A 35 2.51 -1.66 18.75
C ASP A 35 1.23 -1.94 18.00
N LYS A 36 0.61 -0.95 17.45
CA LYS A 36 -0.71 -1.08 16.87
C LYS A 36 -0.77 -0.88 15.37
N TYR A 37 0.17 -0.11 14.82
CA TYR A 37 0.07 0.29 13.43
C TYR A 37 1.37 0.09 12.68
N ARG A 38 1.21 -0.11 11.39
CA ARG A 38 2.32 -0.13 10.47
C ARG A 38 2.17 1.08 9.55
N TYR A 39 3.23 1.85 9.46
CA TYR A 39 3.26 3.06 8.64
C TYR A 39 4.11 2.81 7.42
N VAL A 40 3.54 3.03 6.25
CA VAL A 40 4.26 2.79 4.99
C VAL A 40 4.96 4.07 4.58
N ASP A 41 6.26 4.00 4.42
CA ASP A 41 7.08 5.18 4.11
C ASP A 41 7.38 5.31 2.63
N ASP A 42 7.97 4.28 2.05
CA ASP A 42 8.34 4.31 0.63
C ASP A 42 7.65 3.19 -0.10
N VAL A 43 7.23 3.47 -1.32
CA VAL A 43 6.53 2.51 -2.14
C VAL A 43 7.06 2.54 -3.56
N GLU A 44 6.82 1.45 -4.27
CA GLU A 44 7.12 1.38 -5.69
C GLU A 44 5.78 1.27 -6.41
N VAL A 45 5.43 2.27 -7.20
CA VAL A 45 4.14 2.29 -7.88
C VAL A 45 4.14 1.27 -9.01
N ILE A 46 3.17 0.39 -8.99
CA ILE A 46 3.04 -0.64 -10.01
C ILE A 46 2.05 -0.17 -11.09
N LYS A 47 0.95 0.42 -10.67
CA LYS A 47 -0.12 0.75 -11.60
C LYS A 47 -0.98 1.86 -11.02
N VAL A 48 -1.46 2.74 -11.88
CA VAL A 48 -2.43 3.76 -11.49
C VAL A 48 -3.81 3.30 -11.96
N ILE A 49 -4.79 3.38 -11.09
CA ILE A 49 -6.12 2.86 -11.36
C ILE A 49 -7.11 3.99 -11.26
N LYS A 50 -7.92 4.17 -12.28
CA LYS A 50 -8.77 5.35 -12.36
C LYS A 50 -10.17 5.21 -11.82
N ASN A 51 -10.66 4.00 -11.61
CA ASN A 51 -11.99 3.90 -11.02
C ASN A 51 -12.03 2.85 -9.92
N GLY A 52 -13.01 3.01 -9.04
CA GLY A 52 -13.09 2.19 -7.85
C GLY A 52 -13.34 0.71 -8.12
N ASN A 53 -14.08 0.39 -9.18
CA ASN A 53 -14.33 -1.00 -9.48
C ASN A 53 -13.07 -1.73 -9.87
N LYS A 54 -12.23 -1.07 -10.67
CA LYS A 54 -10.96 -1.66 -11.03
C LYS A 54 -10.01 -1.72 -9.85
N ALA A 55 -10.09 -0.73 -8.99
CA ALA A 55 -9.25 -0.73 -7.79
C ALA A 55 -9.56 -1.94 -6.92
N MET A 56 -10.84 -2.27 -6.77
CA MET A 56 -11.23 -3.41 -5.97
C MET A 56 -10.68 -4.71 -6.58
N LYS A 57 -10.76 -4.85 -7.90
CA LYS A 57 -10.24 -6.03 -8.55
C LYS A 57 -8.73 -6.16 -8.38
N GLU A 58 -8.04 -5.04 -8.48
CA GLU A 58 -6.59 -5.06 -8.29
C GLU A 58 -6.20 -5.37 -6.86
N PHE A 59 -7.00 -4.88 -5.92
CA PHE A 59 -6.75 -5.14 -4.52
C PHE A 59 -6.80 -6.65 -4.23
N ILE A 60 -7.78 -7.32 -4.83
CA ILE A 60 -7.92 -8.77 -4.64
C ILE A 60 -6.72 -9.51 -5.22
N LYS A 61 -6.10 -8.97 -6.25
CA LYS A 61 -4.95 -9.60 -6.89
C LYS A 61 -3.63 -9.29 -6.19
N CYS A 62 -3.64 -8.44 -5.19
CA CYS A 62 -2.39 -8.06 -4.53
C CYS A 62 -1.70 -9.25 -3.90
N LYS A 63 -0.39 -9.29 -4.03
CA LYS A 63 0.45 -10.28 -3.38
C LYS A 63 0.99 -9.69 -2.09
N ASN A 64 1.72 -10.50 -1.33
CA ASN A 64 2.32 -10.01 -0.11
C ASN A 64 3.17 -8.80 -0.40
N GLY A 65 3.01 -7.79 0.41
CA GLY A 65 3.79 -6.56 0.25
C GLY A 65 3.19 -5.57 -0.73
N GLN A 66 2.04 -5.89 -1.32
CA GLN A 66 1.38 -5.00 -2.27
C GLN A 66 0.06 -4.50 -1.70
N LEU A 67 -0.31 -3.30 -2.10
CA LEU A 67 -1.58 -2.70 -1.68
C LEU A 67 -2.13 -1.84 -2.79
N VAL A 68 -3.43 -1.60 -2.71
CA VAL A 68 -4.10 -0.60 -3.53
C VAL A 68 -4.69 0.42 -2.57
N TYR A 69 -4.36 1.69 -2.77
CA TYR A 69 -4.77 2.74 -1.84
C TYR A 69 -5.06 4.02 -2.60
N SER A 70 -5.97 4.81 -2.05
CA SER A 70 -6.32 6.08 -2.66
C SER A 70 -5.33 7.15 -2.26
N THR A 71 -4.87 7.95 -3.22
CA THR A 71 -3.95 9.04 -2.94
C THR A 71 -4.64 10.21 -2.26
N ALA A 72 -5.96 10.13 -2.07
CA ALA A 72 -6.66 11.11 -1.26
C ALA A 72 -6.30 10.99 0.22
N ASN A 73 -5.73 9.86 0.63
CA ASN A 73 -5.31 9.67 2.01
C ASN A 73 -3.98 10.32 2.28
N GLU A 74 -3.85 10.98 3.43
CA GLU A 74 -2.61 11.66 3.77
C GLU A 74 -1.45 10.69 4.00
N GLU A 75 -1.74 9.57 4.62
CA GLU A 75 -0.73 8.58 4.94
C GLU A 75 -1.30 7.20 4.75
N ILE A 76 -0.41 6.24 4.60
CA ILE A 76 -0.82 4.84 4.57
C ILE A 76 -0.53 4.27 5.95
N VAL A 77 -1.59 3.99 6.70
CA VAL A 77 -1.46 3.43 8.05
C VAL A 77 -2.29 2.15 8.09
N ILE A 78 -1.66 1.06 8.42
CA ILE A 78 -2.30 -0.25 8.45
C ILE A 78 -2.39 -0.70 9.89
N GLU A 79 -3.57 -1.02 10.35
CA GLU A 79 -3.75 -1.50 11.71
C GLU A 79 -3.30 -2.95 11.80
N LYS A 80 -2.49 -3.25 12.79
CA LYS A 80 -2.02 -4.60 13.01
C LYS A 80 -3.05 -5.33 13.85
N VAL A 81 -3.64 -6.36 13.27
CA VAL A 81 -4.67 -7.10 13.94
C VAL A 81 -4.06 -8.30 14.63
N LYS A 82 -3.97 -8.24 15.94
CA LYS A 82 -3.33 -9.29 16.66
C LYS A 82 -4.22 -10.39 17.16
N ASN A 83 -5.44 -10.07 17.39
CA ASN A 83 -6.33 -11.05 17.99
C ASN A 83 -7.19 -11.80 17.06
N ILE A 84 -6.86 -11.69 15.84
CA ILE A 84 -7.70 -12.21 14.89
C ILE A 84 -7.93 -13.64 15.03
N ARG A 85 -6.99 -14.32 15.59
CA ARG A 85 -7.07 -15.64 15.64
C ARG A 85 -7.85 -16.09 16.69
N VAL A 86 -7.91 -15.41 17.39
CA VAL A 86 -8.57 -15.86 18.46
C VAL A 86 -9.97 -16.10 18.24
N ARG A 87 -10.36 -16.11 17.88
CA ARG A 87 -11.51 -16.10 17.65
C ARG A 87 -12.08 -16.84 17.13
N MET A 88 -11.58 -17.26 16.87
CA MET A 88 -11.94 -17.77 16.34
C MET A 88 -12.42 -18.56 16.57
N GLN A 89 -12.31 -18.69 16.92
CA GLN A 89 -12.76 -19.18 17.10
C GLN A 89 -13.38 -19.70 17.29
N ILE A 90 -13.33 -19.78 17.32
CA ILE A 90 -13.89 -20.02 17.46
C ILE A 90 -14.24 -20.29 17.45
#